data_0a8fce610377031e8954a21f6b5a8e27
#
_entry.id   0a8fce610377031e8954a21f6b5a8e27
#
_cell.length_a   1.000
_cell.length_b   1.000
_cell.length_c   1.000
_cell.angle_alpha   90.00
_cell.angle_beta   90.00
_cell.angle_gamma   90.00
#
_symmetry.space_group_name_H-M   'P 1'
#
loop_
_entity.id
_entity.type
_entity.pdbx_description
1 polymer ?
#
loop_
_entity_poly.entity_id
_entity_poly.type
_entity_poly.pdbx_seq_one_letter_code
_entity_poly.pdbx_strand_id
1 'polypeptide(L)'
;LDRTGRWWFNANTLECGPEEYDAFIATEAILNISQDVAALKDTHASETDLQLVRTTLSQIASLMPKSASLSEQVAPFSGNADGSSDWMKRLWFANYVENTPFPFRMVYNFSYNPQLDILVFEFFVARPRCFSFLSAEKSEQIAAARAYALRASLCIARMALQSCKISRVCINGSLRGEERIILSMDLNEAALARLLPTATNTQIDGNSFPQDPALRVSFDSEGWFSE
;
A
#
# COMPACT_ATOMS: atom_id res chain seq x y z
N LEU A 1 -9.52 14.25 11.08
CA LEU A 1 -9.30 12.81 11.13
C LEU A 1 -10.51 12.11 10.52
N ASP A 2 -10.26 11.04 9.79
CA ASP A 2 -11.31 10.15 9.32
C ASP A 2 -11.83 9.24 10.46
N ARG A 3 -12.76 8.31 10.14
CA ARG A 3 -13.33 7.37 11.12
C ARG A 3 -12.31 6.36 11.69
N THR A 4 -11.16 6.21 11.04
CA THR A 4 -10.07 5.33 11.51
C THR A 4 -9.03 6.09 12.34
N GLY A 5 -9.22 7.39 12.56
CA GLY A 5 -8.27 8.25 13.26
C GLY A 5 -7.11 8.74 12.41
N ARG A 6 -7.17 8.56 11.08
CA ARG A 6 -6.14 9.02 10.15
C ARG A 6 -6.39 10.46 9.71
N TRP A 7 -5.29 11.18 9.45
CA TRP A 7 -5.34 12.49 8.85
C TRP A 7 -5.78 12.38 7.39
N TRP A 8 -6.76 13.21 7.04
CA TRP A 8 -7.36 13.23 5.72
C TRP A 8 -7.82 14.65 5.40
N PHE A 9 -7.25 15.27 4.38
CA PHE A 9 -7.68 16.59 3.93
C PHE A 9 -9.09 16.50 3.32
N ASN A 10 -10.00 17.30 3.85
CA ASN A 10 -11.36 17.44 3.30
C ASN A 10 -11.38 18.46 2.14
N ALA A 11 -10.44 18.35 1.21
CA ALA A 11 -10.43 19.17 0.02
C ALA A 11 -11.12 18.41 -1.13
N ASN A 12 -11.78 19.16 -2.02
CA ASN A 12 -12.24 18.59 -3.28
C ASN A 12 -11.03 18.28 -4.16
N THR A 13 -10.44 17.11 -3.95
CA THR A 13 -9.23 16.68 -4.63
C THR A 13 -9.38 16.48 -6.13
N LEU A 14 -10.61 16.54 -6.66
CA LEU A 14 -10.88 16.51 -8.10
C LEU A 14 -10.54 17.84 -8.78
N GLU A 15 -10.54 18.93 -8.03
CA GLU A 15 -10.26 20.29 -8.54
C GLU A 15 -8.80 20.69 -8.39
N CYS A 16 -7.98 19.94 -7.62
CA CYS A 16 -6.58 20.26 -7.46
C CYS A 16 -5.72 19.64 -8.57
N GLY A 17 -4.66 20.38 -8.96
CA GLY A 17 -3.67 19.90 -9.91
C GLY A 17 -2.86 18.70 -9.34
N PRO A 18 -2.15 17.96 -10.21
CA PRO A 18 -1.36 16.80 -9.76
C PRO A 18 -0.32 17.13 -8.68
N GLU A 19 0.30 18.31 -8.75
CA GLU A 19 1.32 18.75 -7.79
C GLU A 19 0.73 19.08 -6.43
N GLU A 20 -0.42 19.77 -6.42
CA GLU A 20 -1.14 20.09 -5.19
C GLU A 20 -1.64 18.82 -4.52
N TYR A 21 -2.15 17.87 -5.30
CA TYR A 21 -2.58 16.58 -4.78
C TYR A 21 -1.42 15.81 -4.14
N ASP A 22 -0.27 15.75 -4.80
CA ASP A 22 0.90 15.06 -4.26
C ASP A 22 1.41 15.75 -2.96
N ALA A 23 1.32 17.08 -2.88
CA ALA A 23 1.63 17.81 -1.65
C ALA A 23 0.65 17.49 -0.51
N PHE A 24 -0.65 17.37 -0.81
CA PHE A 24 -1.65 16.95 0.18
C PHE A 24 -1.39 15.54 0.70
N ILE A 25 -1.19 14.56 -0.17
CA ILE A 25 -0.96 13.18 0.28
C ILE A 25 0.38 13.03 1.01
N ALA A 26 1.41 13.79 0.64
CA ALA A 26 2.68 13.83 1.36
C ALA A 26 2.50 14.39 2.78
N THR A 27 1.74 15.48 2.93
CA THR A 27 1.45 16.10 4.23
C THR A 27 0.61 15.15 5.10
N GLU A 28 -0.40 14.50 4.55
CA GLU A 28 -1.18 13.48 5.25
C GLU A 28 -0.28 12.34 5.73
N ALA A 29 0.62 11.86 4.87
CA ALA A 29 1.55 10.79 5.21
C ALA A 29 2.47 11.18 6.37
N ILE A 30 3.03 12.40 6.36
CA ILE A 30 3.87 12.91 7.46
C ILE A 30 3.09 12.93 8.78
N LEU A 31 1.84 13.43 8.76
CA LEU A 31 1.00 13.51 9.95
C LEU A 31 0.62 12.11 10.45
N ASN A 32 0.27 11.19 9.55
CA ASN A 32 -0.07 9.81 9.90
C ASN A 32 1.13 9.06 10.48
N ILE A 33 2.30 9.18 9.85
CA ILE A 33 3.55 8.57 10.34
C ILE A 33 3.93 9.14 11.70
N SER A 34 3.82 10.47 11.87
CA SER A 34 4.11 11.12 13.15
C SER A 34 3.17 10.64 14.28
N GLN A 35 1.90 10.40 13.94
CA GLN A 35 0.93 9.83 14.87
C GLN A 35 1.26 8.38 15.24
N ASP A 36 1.63 7.55 14.26
CA ASP A 36 2.05 6.16 14.48
C ASP A 36 3.30 6.09 15.36
N VAL A 37 4.27 6.98 15.08
CA VAL A 37 5.49 7.11 15.89
C VAL A 37 5.18 7.57 17.30
N ALA A 38 4.27 8.53 17.49
CA ALA A 38 3.86 8.99 18.80
C ALA A 38 3.18 7.86 19.62
N ALA A 39 2.34 7.06 18.96
CA ALA A 39 1.72 5.89 19.59
C ALA A 39 2.73 4.82 20.02
N LEU A 40 3.88 4.71 19.33
CA LEU A 40 4.98 3.82 19.73
C LEU A 40 5.83 4.40 20.87
N LYS A 41 5.80 5.74 21.09
CA LYS A 41 6.60 6.43 22.12
C LYS A 41 6.14 6.21 23.56
N ASP A 42 4.94 5.73 23.79
CA ASP A 42 4.50 5.33 25.16
C ASP A 42 5.35 4.20 25.76
N THR A 43 6.37 3.73 25.02
CA THR A 43 7.32 2.69 25.42
C THR A 43 8.79 3.13 25.38
N HIS A 44 9.16 4.37 25.78
CA HIS A 44 10.54 4.88 25.93
C HIS A 44 11.35 5.10 24.62
N ALA A 45 11.30 6.29 24.04
CA ALA A 45 12.38 6.73 23.16
C ALA A 45 12.53 8.26 23.15
N SER A 46 13.70 8.71 23.49
CA SER A 46 14.19 10.07 23.29
C SER A 46 15.07 10.13 22.05
N GLU A 47 15.01 11.27 21.35
CA GLU A 47 15.88 11.75 20.31
C GLU A 47 15.82 11.10 18.92
N THR A 48 15.72 11.98 17.95
CA THR A 48 15.80 11.82 16.51
C THR A 48 14.49 11.45 15.79
N ASP A 49 13.47 12.31 15.92
CA ASP A 49 12.19 12.13 15.22
C ASP A 49 12.37 12.01 13.68
N LEU A 50 13.33 12.74 13.11
CA LEU A 50 13.64 12.65 11.67
C LEU A 50 14.35 11.34 11.30
N GLN A 51 15.22 10.85 12.15
CA GLN A 51 15.91 9.58 11.92
C GLN A 51 14.95 8.40 12.15
N LEU A 52 14.00 8.57 13.05
CA LEU A 52 12.91 7.61 13.26
C LEU A 52 11.97 7.58 12.05
N VAL A 53 11.62 8.73 11.48
CA VAL A 53 10.85 8.82 10.23
C VAL A 53 11.60 8.15 9.08
N ARG A 54 12.89 8.37 8.91
CA ARG A 54 13.73 7.69 7.91
C ARG A 54 13.79 6.17 8.16
N THR A 55 13.99 5.78 9.42
CA THR A 55 13.99 4.36 9.82
C THR A 55 12.60 3.75 9.66
N THR A 56 11.54 4.49 9.97
CA THR A 56 10.16 4.02 9.87
C THR A 56 9.71 3.85 8.42
N LEU A 57 10.22 4.64 7.50
CA LEU A 57 9.93 4.46 6.06
C LEU A 57 10.79 3.36 5.42
N SER A 58 12.01 3.15 5.89
CA SER A 58 12.73 1.89 5.61
C SER A 58 11.99 0.68 6.24
N GLN A 59 11.20 0.93 7.26
CA GLN A 59 10.33 -0.04 7.95
C GLN A 59 8.84 0.06 7.53
N ILE A 60 8.50 0.61 6.37
CA ILE A 60 7.12 0.57 5.84
C ILE A 60 6.54 -0.87 5.88
N ALA A 61 7.40 -1.87 5.76
CA ALA A 61 7.03 -3.26 5.99
C ALA A 61 6.60 -3.56 7.43
N SER A 62 7.05 -2.80 8.44
CA SER A 62 6.61 -2.96 9.83
C SER A 62 5.40 -2.09 10.19
N LEU A 63 5.15 -1.03 9.42
CA LEU A 63 3.91 -0.25 9.48
C LEU A 63 2.75 -0.92 8.74
N MET A 64 3.05 -1.81 7.79
CA MET A 64 2.04 -2.70 7.24
C MET A 64 1.59 -3.65 8.35
N PRO A 65 0.28 -3.73 8.65
CA PRO A 65 -0.19 -4.56 9.73
C PRO A 65 0.29 -6.00 9.54
N LYS A 66 0.92 -6.54 10.55
CA LYS A 66 1.25 -7.98 10.57
C LYS A 66 -0.07 -8.73 10.52
N SER A 67 -0.13 -9.81 9.77
CA SER A 67 -1.38 -10.60 9.58
C SER A 67 -2.12 -10.97 10.87
N ALA A 68 -1.42 -11.10 11.98
CA ALA A 68 -2.02 -11.37 13.28
C ALA A 68 -2.89 -10.20 13.80
N SER A 69 -2.46 -8.94 13.58
CA SER A 69 -3.25 -7.79 14.03
C SER A 69 -4.48 -7.52 13.15
N LEU A 70 -4.44 -7.92 11.87
CA LEU A 70 -5.62 -7.84 10.98
C LEU A 70 -6.72 -8.82 11.41
N SER A 71 -6.36 -10.04 11.82
CA SER A 71 -7.33 -11.03 12.27
C SER A 71 -7.99 -10.66 13.60
N GLU A 72 -7.27 -9.96 14.50
CA GLU A 72 -7.80 -9.50 15.78
C GLU A 72 -8.68 -8.26 15.65
N GLN A 73 -8.32 -7.32 14.76
CA GLN A 73 -9.11 -6.10 14.54
C GLN A 73 -10.42 -6.34 13.77
N VAL A 74 -10.54 -7.46 13.09
CA VAL A 74 -11.73 -7.82 12.28
C VAL A 74 -12.56 -8.93 12.94
N ALA A 75 -12.31 -9.24 14.20
CA ALA A 75 -13.02 -10.24 14.98
C ALA A 75 -14.57 -10.14 15.04
N PRO A 76 -15.24 -8.98 14.80
CA PRO A 76 -16.71 -8.97 14.76
C PRO A 76 -17.32 -9.70 13.55
N PHE A 77 -16.53 -10.07 12.54
CA PHE A 77 -17.01 -10.79 11.35
C PHE A 77 -16.61 -12.26 11.30
N SER A 78 -16.20 -12.83 12.42
CA SER A 78 -15.89 -14.27 12.54
C SER A 78 -17.13 -15.18 12.54
N GLY A 79 -18.08 -14.91 11.67
CA GLY A 79 -19.08 -15.90 11.23
C GLY A 79 -18.35 -16.93 10.36
N ASN A 80 -18.61 -18.21 10.60
CA ASN A 80 -18.02 -19.34 9.89
C ASN A 80 -17.90 -19.09 8.39
N ALA A 81 -16.64 -18.99 7.92
CA ALA A 81 -16.29 -18.72 6.52
C ALA A 81 -16.59 -19.88 5.56
N ASP A 82 -17.18 -20.97 6.05
CA ASP A 82 -17.63 -22.09 5.25
C ASP A 82 -18.88 -21.68 4.46
N GLY A 83 -18.68 -21.21 3.24
CA GLY A 83 -19.74 -20.83 2.33
C GLY A 83 -20.01 -19.32 2.27
N SER A 84 -18.97 -18.49 2.47
CA SER A 84 -19.12 -17.04 2.33
C SER A 84 -19.63 -16.71 0.92
N SER A 85 -20.83 -16.11 0.86
CA SER A 85 -21.39 -15.59 -0.39
C SER A 85 -20.41 -14.57 -1.01
N ASP A 86 -20.46 -14.41 -2.33
CA ASP A 86 -19.64 -13.44 -3.07
C ASP A 86 -19.72 -12.02 -2.48
N TRP A 87 -20.89 -11.69 -1.92
CA TRP A 87 -21.12 -10.46 -1.18
C TRP A 87 -20.21 -10.35 0.06
N MET A 88 -20.08 -11.43 0.84
CA MET A 88 -19.26 -11.44 2.04
C MET A 88 -17.78 -11.28 1.72
N LYS A 89 -17.26 -11.93 0.67
CA LYS A 89 -15.86 -11.72 0.21
C LYS A 89 -15.59 -10.26 -0.14
N ARG A 90 -16.50 -9.62 -0.87
CA ARG A 90 -16.41 -8.19 -1.21
C ARG A 90 -16.43 -7.30 0.02
N LEU A 91 -17.36 -7.55 0.94
CA LEU A 91 -17.51 -6.77 2.16
C LEU A 91 -16.28 -6.90 3.07
N TRP A 92 -15.77 -8.12 3.25
CA TRP A 92 -14.57 -8.35 4.04
C TRP A 92 -13.36 -7.68 3.42
N PHE A 93 -13.17 -7.82 2.11
CA PHE A 93 -12.06 -7.17 1.42
C PHE A 93 -12.12 -5.65 1.56
N ALA A 94 -13.27 -5.03 1.30
CA ALA A 94 -13.44 -3.58 1.47
C ALA A 94 -13.12 -3.16 2.91
N ASN A 95 -13.63 -3.89 3.90
CA ASN A 95 -13.38 -3.60 5.31
C ASN A 95 -11.90 -3.75 5.68
N TYR A 96 -11.19 -4.74 5.15
CA TYR A 96 -9.74 -4.88 5.35
C TYR A 96 -8.97 -3.68 4.77
N VAL A 97 -9.27 -3.30 3.54
CA VAL A 97 -8.58 -2.16 2.90
C VAL A 97 -8.85 -0.86 3.66
N GLU A 98 -10.12 -0.60 4.01
CA GLU A 98 -10.51 0.62 4.72
C GLU A 98 -9.94 0.74 6.12
N ASN A 99 -9.71 -0.36 6.82
CA ASN A 99 -9.14 -0.36 8.17
C ASN A 99 -7.62 -0.54 8.19
N THR A 100 -6.98 -0.74 7.04
CA THR A 100 -5.53 -0.84 6.97
C THR A 100 -4.90 0.56 7.07
N PRO A 101 -4.01 0.80 8.04
CA PRO A 101 -3.42 2.11 8.26
C PRO A 101 -2.30 2.41 7.24
N PHE A 102 -2.66 2.55 5.96
CA PHE A 102 -1.69 2.99 4.97
C PHE A 102 -1.21 4.42 5.28
N PRO A 103 0.11 4.70 5.22
CA PRO A 103 0.64 6.04 5.46
C PRO A 103 0.13 7.05 4.42
N PHE A 104 0.07 6.66 3.15
CA PHE A 104 -0.51 7.48 2.09
C PHE A 104 -1.98 7.11 1.87
N ARG A 105 -2.79 8.13 1.58
CA ARG A 105 -4.18 7.96 1.16
C ARG A 105 -4.25 7.00 -0.03
N MET A 106 -4.97 5.92 0.11
CA MET A 106 -5.21 5.00 -0.98
C MET A 106 -6.55 5.32 -1.64
N VAL A 107 -6.49 5.87 -2.84
CA VAL A 107 -7.67 6.02 -3.70
C VAL A 107 -7.69 4.81 -4.61
N TYR A 108 -8.75 4.02 -4.49
CA TYR A 108 -8.81 2.71 -5.15
C TYR A 108 -10.22 2.40 -5.67
N ASN A 109 -10.26 1.45 -6.58
CA ASN A 109 -11.46 0.75 -7.01
C ASN A 109 -11.18 -0.75 -7.01
N PHE A 110 -12.20 -1.58 -6.86
CA PHE A 110 -12.06 -3.01 -7.03
C PHE A 110 -13.31 -3.66 -7.58
N SER A 111 -13.13 -4.76 -8.30
CA SER A 111 -14.18 -5.63 -8.76
C SER A 111 -13.84 -7.09 -8.42
N TYR A 112 -14.86 -7.90 -8.16
CA TYR A 112 -14.73 -9.32 -7.88
C TYR A 112 -15.59 -10.12 -8.83
N ASN A 113 -14.97 -11.07 -9.53
CA ASN A 113 -15.65 -12.03 -10.38
C ASN A 113 -15.79 -13.36 -9.63
N PRO A 114 -17.01 -13.73 -9.18
CA PRO A 114 -17.21 -14.94 -8.38
C PRO A 114 -17.06 -16.23 -9.19
N GLN A 115 -17.32 -16.20 -10.49
CA GLN A 115 -17.22 -17.40 -11.34
C GLN A 115 -15.77 -17.85 -11.52
N LEU A 116 -14.85 -16.90 -11.59
CA LEU A 116 -13.42 -17.15 -11.72
C LEU A 116 -12.67 -17.06 -10.39
N ASP A 117 -13.36 -16.62 -9.34
CA ASP A 117 -12.80 -16.32 -8.01
C ASP A 117 -11.58 -15.37 -8.12
N ILE A 118 -11.72 -14.31 -8.95
CA ILE A 118 -10.69 -13.31 -9.23
C ILE A 118 -11.15 -11.95 -8.71
N LEU A 119 -10.27 -11.29 -7.96
CA LEU A 119 -10.40 -9.89 -7.59
C LEU A 119 -9.47 -9.03 -8.45
N VAL A 120 -10.00 -7.96 -9.02
CA VAL A 120 -9.21 -6.91 -9.67
C VAL A 120 -9.21 -5.69 -8.77
N PHE A 121 -8.03 -5.19 -8.43
CA PHE A 121 -7.83 -4.02 -7.58
C PHE A 121 -7.02 -2.97 -8.34
N GLU A 122 -7.50 -1.75 -8.36
CA GLU A 122 -6.90 -0.62 -9.05
C GLU A 122 -6.66 0.51 -8.04
N PHE A 123 -5.49 1.13 -8.05
CA PHE A 123 -5.17 2.21 -7.12
C PHE A 123 -4.20 3.23 -7.73
N PHE A 124 -4.17 4.42 -7.16
CA PHE A 124 -3.18 5.42 -7.53
C PHE A 124 -1.89 5.26 -6.74
N VAL A 125 -0.79 5.11 -7.47
CA VAL A 125 0.56 5.02 -6.91
C VAL A 125 1.04 6.43 -6.52
N ALA A 126 1.59 6.55 -5.31
CA ALA A 126 2.21 7.79 -4.86
C ALA A 126 3.48 8.08 -5.68
N ARG A 127 3.58 9.29 -6.27
CA ARG A 127 4.74 9.71 -7.06
C ARG A 127 5.98 9.93 -6.19
N PRO A 128 7.20 9.86 -6.75
CA PRO A 128 8.45 10.07 -6.00
C PRO A 128 8.48 11.34 -5.17
N ARG A 129 7.95 12.45 -5.68
CA ARG A 129 7.90 13.73 -4.95
C ARG A 129 7.06 13.70 -3.67
N CYS A 130 6.12 12.74 -3.53
CA CYS A 130 5.40 12.53 -2.28
C CYS A 130 6.33 12.08 -1.15
N PHE A 131 7.54 11.62 -1.47
CA PHE A 131 8.56 11.15 -0.54
C PHE A 131 9.66 12.19 -0.29
N SER A 132 9.47 13.44 -0.69
CA SER A 132 10.46 14.52 -0.52
C SER A 132 10.80 14.82 0.95
N PHE A 133 9.92 14.46 1.87
CA PHE A 133 10.19 14.59 3.30
C PHE A 133 11.22 13.58 3.83
N LEU A 134 11.54 12.52 3.06
CA LEU A 134 12.56 11.53 3.41
C LEU A 134 13.95 11.94 3.00
N SER A 135 14.06 12.47 1.79
CA SER A 135 15.31 12.86 1.19
C SER A 135 15.08 13.95 0.15
N ALA A 136 16.07 14.83 0.00
CA ALA A 136 16.14 15.78 -1.11
C ALA A 136 16.60 15.10 -2.42
N GLU A 137 17.24 13.92 -2.32
CA GLU A 137 17.77 13.18 -3.45
C GLU A 137 16.65 12.46 -4.21
N LYS A 138 16.51 12.80 -5.50
CA LYS A 138 15.48 12.26 -6.38
C LYS A 138 15.54 10.73 -6.50
N SER A 139 16.73 10.17 -6.55
CA SER A 139 16.97 8.73 -6.61
C SER A 139 16.42 7.99 -5.38
N GLU A 140 16.61 8.58 -4.19
CA GLU A 140 16.06 8.02 -2.95
C GLU A 140 14.53 8.13 -2.89
N GLN A 141 13.96 9.24 -3.39
CA GLN A 141 12.52 9.40 -3.50
C GLN A 141 11.91 8.34 -4.44
N ILE A 142 12.56 8.08 -5.58
CA ILE A 142 12.15 7.05 -6.54
C ILE A 142 12.20 5.66 -5.90
N ALA A 143 13.30 5.34 -5.22
CA ALA A 143 13.45 4.05 -4.54
C ALA A 143 12.37 3.85 -3.46
N ALA A 144 12.09 4.88 -2.65
CA ALA A 144 11.04 4.84 -1.63
C ALA A 144 9.65 4.66 -2.23
N ALA A 145 9.32 5.39 -3.29
CA ALA A 145 8.03 5.29 -3.98
C ALA A 145 7.81 3.90 -4.60
N ARG A 146 8.82 3.32 -5.23
CA ARG A 146 8.79 1.96 -5.78
C ARG A 146 8.59 0.92 -4.68
N ALA A 147 9.37 1.02 -3.60
CA ALA A 147 9.26 0.12 -2.46
C ALA A 147 7.88 0.18 -1.83
N TYR A 148 7.32 1.38 -1.68
CA TYR A 148 5.98 1.58 -1.16
C TYR A 148 4.92 0.94 -2.07
N ALA A 149 4.97 1.21 -3.38
CA ALA A 149 4.00 0.66 -4.34
C ALA A 149 4.00 -0.87 -4.32
N LEU A 150 5.18 -1.50 -4.32
CA LEU A 150 5.31 -2.96 -4.22
C LEU A 150 4.71 -3.50 -2.91
N ARG A 151 5.09 -2.91 -1.78
CA ARG A 151 4.64 -3.37 -0.45
C ARG A 151 3.14 -3.20 -0.25
N ALA A 152 2.59 -2.05 -0.66
CA ALA A 152 1.16 -1.81 -0.63
C ALA A 152 0.41 -2.85 -1.47
N SER A 153 0.88 -3.12 -2.69
CA SER A 153 0.29 -4.14 -3.56
C SER A 153 0.32 -5.54 -2.94
N LEU A 154 1.45 -5.94 -2.36
CA LEU A 154 1.56 -7.25 -1.70
C LEU A 154 0.73 -7.34 -0.42
N CYS A 155 0.55 -6.24 0.30
CA CYS A 155 -0.37 -6.17 1.44
C CYS A 155 -1.82 -6.41 0.99
N ILE A 156 -2.26 -5.73 -0.07
CA ILE A 156 -3.59 -5.91 -0.68
C ILE A 156 -3.77 -7.36 -1.17
N ALA A 157 -2.76 -7.90 -1.86
CA ALA A 157 -2.79 -9.29 -2.32
C ALA A 157 -2.97 -10.28 -1.17
N ARG A 158 -2.26 -10.05 -0.07
CA ARG A 158 -2.36 -10.88 1.13
C ARG A 158 -3.75 -10.85 1.74
N MET A 159 -4.38 -9.67 1.81
CA MET A 159 -5.76 -9.53 2.28
C MET A 159 -6.72 -10.35 1.41
N ALA A 160 -6.62 -10.20 0.09
CA ALA A 160 -7.48 -10.91 -0.84
C ALA A 160 -7.30 -12.44 -0.76
N LEU A 161 -6.07 -12.91 -0.89
CA LEU A 161 -5.76 -14.34 -1.01
C LEU A 161 -5.89 -15.06 0.34
N GLN A 162 -5.28 -14.52 1.40
CA GLN A 162 -5.19 -15.22 2.68
C GLN A 162 -6.37 -14.94 3.63
N SER A 163 -6.86 -13.70 3.67
CA SER A 163 -7.93 -13.32 4.59
C SER A 163 -9.31 -13.54 3.97
N CYS A 164 -9.51 -13.16 2.70
CA CYS A 164 -10.79 -13.30 2.01
C CYS A 164 -10.93 -14.63 1.25
N LYS A 165 -9.85 -15.45 1.19
CA LYS A 165 -9.83 -16.75 0.49
C LYS A 165 -10.24 -16.64 -0.98
N ILE A 166 -9.78 -15.58 -1.64
CA ILE A 166 -9.92 -15.38 -3.08
C ILE A 166 -8.75 -16.10 -3.77
N SER A 167 -9.00 -16.80 -4.87
CA SER A 167 -7.99 -17.66 -5.50
C SER A 167 -6.92 -16.88 -6.25
N ARG A 168 -7.28 -15.70 -6.79
CA ARG A 168 -6.39 -14.88 -7.63
C ARG A 168 -6.72 -13.41 -7.48
N VAL A 169 -5.69 -12.57 -7.47
CA VAL A 169 -5.84 -11.13 -7.45
C VAL A 169 -4.98 -10.47 -8.53
N CYS A 170 -5.60 -9.60 -9.32
CA CYS A 170 -4.93 -8.73 -10.26
C CYS A 170 -4.87 -7.33 -9.65
N ILE A 171 -3.67 -6.77 -9.48
CA ILE A 171 -3.47 -5.45 -8.89
C ILE A 171 -2.86 -4.54 -9.94
N ASN A 172 -3.51 -3.42 -10.21
CA ASN A 172 -3.09 -2.42 -11.18
C ASN A 172 -2.84 -1.09 -10.46
N GLY A 173 -1.63 -0.58 -10.59
CA GLY A 173 -1.25 0.74 -10.12
C GLY A 173 -1.17 1.72 -11.29
N SER A 174 -1.79 2.88 -11.16
CA SER A 174 -1.75 3.97 -12.14
C SER A 174 -1.34 5.28 -11.49
N LEU A 175 -1.01 6.30 -12.27
CA LEU A 175 -0.79 7.64 -11.77
C LEU A 175 -2.08 8.44 -11.89
N ARG A 176 -2.39 9.22 -10.86
CA ARG A 176 -3.56 10.10 -10.90
C ARG A 176 -3.46 11.09 -12.06
N GLY A 177 -4.53 11.21 -12.84
CA GLY A 177 -4.59 12.05 -14.03
C GLY A 177 -3.99 11.40 -15.29
N GLU A 178 -3.56 10.16 -15.20
CA GLU A 178 -3.08 9.36 -16.32
C GLU A 178 -3.87 8.06 -16.40
N GLU A 179 -4.31 7.68 -17.59
CA GLU A 179 -5.10 6.45 -17.78
C GLU A 179 -4.23 5.18 -17.89
N ARG A 180 -2.92 5.32 -17.78
CA ARG A 180 -1.99 4.20 -17.96
C ARG A 180 -1.69 3.45 -16.67
N ILE A 181 -1.58 2.14 -16.80
CA ILE A 181 -1.11 1.24 -15.75
C ILE A 181 0.41 1.23 -15.77
N ILE A 182 1.06 1.60 -14.67
CA ILE A 182 2.52 1.63 -14.49
C ILE A 182 3.05 0.43 -13.69
N LEU A 183 2.18 -0.25 -12.98
CA LEU A 183 2.46 -1.44 -12.19
C LEU A 183 1.30 -2.40 -12.36
N SER A 184 1.55 -3.64 -12.74
CA SER A 184 0.53 -4.69 -12.77
C SER A 184 1.07 -5.96 -12.13
N MET A 185 0.26 -6.56 -11.27
CA MET A 185 0.55 -7.83 -10.61
C MET A 185 -0.59 -8.80 -10.83
N ASP A 186 -0.25 -10.05 -11.10
CA ASP A 186 -1.20 -11.15 -11.23
C ASP A 186 -0.79 -12.26 -10.27
N LEU A 187 -1.44 -12.31 -9.12
CA LEU A 187 -0.99 -13.05 -7.95
C LEU A 187 -1.99 -14.14 -7.54
N ASN A 188 -1.44 -15.29 -7.25
CA ASN A 188 -2.04 -16.35 -6.43
C ASN A 188 -1.19 -16.57 -5.18
N GLU A 189 -1.56 -17.50 -4.30
CA GLU A 189 -0.80 -17.77 -3.07
C GLU A 189 0.67 -18.13 -3.33
N ALA A 190 0.97 -18.90 -4.38
CA ALA A 190 2.32 -19.29 -4.71
C ALA A 190 3.18 -18.10 -5.18
N ALA A 191 2.63 -17.22 -6.02
CA ALA A 191 3.30 -15.99 -6.46
C ALA A 191 3.51 -15.03 -5.29
N LEU A 192 2.50 -14.88 -4.43
CA LEU A 192 2.60 -14.06 -3.22
C LEU A 192 3.72 -14.58 -2.31
N ALA A 193 3.80 -15.89 -2.07
CA ALA A 193 4.83 -16.49 -1.21
C ALA A 193 6.26 -16.26 -1.74
N ARG A 194 6.44 -16.20 -3.07
CA ARG A 194 7.75 -15.87 -3.67
C ARG A 194 8.13 -14.41 -3.50
N LEU A 195 7.17 -13.49 -3.63
CA LEU A 195 7.41 -12.04 -3.61
C LEU A 195 7.51 -11.45 -2.19
N LEU A 196 6.81 -12.02 -1.20
CA LEU A 196 6.80 -11.53 0.18
C LEU A 196 8.19 -11.36 0.80
N PRO A 197 9.15 -12.33 0.69
CA PRO A 197 10.48 -12.17 1.27
C PRO A 197 11.23 -10.95 0.71
N THR A 198 11.05 -10.65 -0.58
CA THR A 198 11.69 -9.50 -1.22
C THR A 198 11.13 -8.18 -0.69
N ALA A 199 9.81 -8.12 -0.46
CA ALA A 199 9.16 -6.92 0.07
C ALA A 199 9.49 -6.66 1.54
N THR A 200 9.82 -7.69 2.31
CA THR A 200 10.21 -7.55 3.73
C THR A 200 11.69 -7.18 3.90
N ASN A 201 12.51 -7.36 2.86
CA ASN A 201 13.90 -6.91 2.90
C ASN A 201 13.93 -5.37 2.94
N THR A 202 14.57 -4.81 3.97
CA THR A 202 14.65 -3.37 4.21
C THR A 202 15.49 -2.63 3.16
N GLN A 203 16.32 -3.34 2.42
CA GLN A 203 17.15 -2.82 1.33
C GLN A 203 16.52 -3.17 -0.03
N ILE A 204 15.39 -2.57 -0.37
CA ILE A 204 15.02 -2.46 -1.78
C ILE A 204 15.77 -1.23 -2.31
N ASP A 205 17.04 -1.39 -2.57
CA ASP A 205 17.79 -0.42 -3.35
C ASP A 205 17.21 -0.37 -4.77
N GLY A 206 17.30 0.80 -5.39
CA GLY A 206 16.67 1.08 -6.68
C GLY A 206 17.00 0.07 -7.80
N ASN A 207 18.04 -0.76 -7.60
CA ASN A 207 18.50 -1.77 -8.56
C ASN A 207 17.93 -3.17 -8.33
N SER A 208 17.26 -3.43 -7.20
CA SER A 208 16.80 -4.77 -6.80
C SER A 208 15.29 -4.95 -6.80
N PHE A 209 14.58 -4.25 -7.70
CA PHE A 209 13.14 -4.50 -7.87
C PHE A 209 12.93 -5.95 -8.34
N PRO A 210 12.02 -6.73 -7.70
CA PRO A 210 11.92 -8.16 -7.96
C PRO A 210 11.55 -8.45 -9.42
N GLN A 211 12.26 -9.39 -10.02
CA GLN A 211 11.91 -9.94 -11.32
C GLN A 211 11.11 -11.23 -11.11
N ASP A 212 9.81 -11.15 -11.26
CA ASP A 212 8.91 -12.30 -11.15
C ASP A 212 7.89 -12.22 -12.29
N PRO A 213 7.54 -13.34 -12.94
CA PRO A 213 6.56 -13.37 -14.03
C PRO A 213 5.16 -12.89 -13.64
N ALA A 214 4.85 -12.87 -12.33
CA ALA A 214 3.60 -12.32 -11.81
C ALA A 214 3.60 -10.79 -11.72
N LEU A 215 4.75 -10.14 -11.96
CA LEU A 215 4.94 -8.69 -11.86
C LEU A 215 5.31 -8.12 -13.23
N ARG A 216 4.53 -7.15 -13.70
CA ARG A 216 4.76 -6.42 -14.95
C ARG A 216 5.02 -4.95 -14.62
N VAL A 217 6.26 -4.54 -14.82
CA VAL A 217 6.73 -3.17 -14.66
C VAL A 217 7.79 -2.87 -15.70
N SER A 218 7.86 -1.63 -16.13
CA SER A 218 8.97 -1.07 -16.91
C SER A 218 9.50 0.14 -16.17
N PHE A 219 10.75 0.50 -16.42
CA PHE A 219 11.41 1.63 -15.78
C PHE A 219 11.99 2.57 -16.82
N ASP A 220 11.90 3.87 -16.58
CA ASP A 220 12.58 4.89 -17.37
C ASP A 220 14.08 4.97 -17.03
N SER A 221 14.78 5.91 -17.66
CA SER A 221 16.22 6.13 -17.43
C SER A 221 16.57 6.62 -16.02
N GLU A 222 15.60 7.16 -15.29
CA GLU A 222 15.74 7.59 -13.89
C GLU A 222 15.39 6.46 -12.91
N GLY A 223 14.90 5.31 -13.41
CA GLY A 223 14.47 4.17 -12.61
C GLY A 223 13.07 4.31 -12.04
N TRP A 224 12.27 5.27 -12.50
CA TRP A 224 10.85 5.35 -12.17
C TRP A 224 10.03 4.44 -13.09
N PHE A 225 8.80 4.14 -12.70
CA PHE A 225 7.88 3.36 -13.53
C PHE A 225 7.60 4.05 -14.87
N SER A 226 7.78 3.32 -15.97
CA SER A 226 7.51 3.75 -17.34
C SER A 226 6.47 2.86 -18.03
N GLU A 227 6.19 3.14 -19.28
CA GLU A 227 5.37 2.29 -20.14
C GLU A 227 5.99 0.93 -20.42
#